data_48b44997c98036076d6f280592643c10
#
_entry.id   48b44997c98036076d6f280592643c10
#
_cell.length_a   1.000
_cell.length_b   1.000
_cell.length_c   1.000
_cell.angle_alpha   90.00
_cell.angle_beta   90.00
_cell.angle_gamma   90.00
#
_symmetry.space_group_name_H-M   'P 1'
#
loop_
_entity.id
_entity.type
_entity.pdbx_description
1 polymer ?
#
loop_
_entity_poly.entity_id
_entity_poly.type
_entity_poly.pdbx_seq_one_letter_code
_entity_poly.pdbx_strand_id
1 'polypeptide(L)'
;GLSPMGANDVPAVDPAKGAEGERCGRLIVERVFAGDTARKYITRASLKNAAAAVSASGGSTNAVLHLTAIAIEAGVAFGVEDCNTACEDTAVICDLKPGGRFLASHLYASGGTRLVTQRLAESGKIVNAPTVSGRSLFAEAAEAEETPGQQVVTTIAAPISQRGSFAVIYGDIAPDGAVLKLSGHKVDRFEGPACVFVSEEDAFQAVQDGAVGEGDVIVIRYEGPRGGPGMREMLQVTAALKGRGIHDVALITDGRFSGASYGFVAGHVSPEAAAGGPIALIRDGDRITIDVTARRIDVAADLAARRASH
;
A
#
# COMPACT_ATOMS: atom_id res chain seq x y z
N GLY A 1 -6.52 1.46 -15.93
CA GLY A 1 -7.37 0.80 -16.91
C GLY A 1 -8.50 0.00 -16.31
N LEU A 2 -8.44 -0.34 -15.01
CA LEU A 2 -9.52 -1.06 -14.31
C LEU A 2 -10.67 -0.14 -13.88
N SER A 3 -10.45 1.16 -13.85
CA SER A 3 -11.48 2.18 -13.66
C SER A 3 -11.38 3.23 -14.78
N PRO A 4 -12.43 4.05 -15.00
CA PRO A 4 -12.34 5.14 -15.97
C PRO A 4 -11.20 6.09 -15.63
N MET A 5 -10.31 6.36 -16.59
CA MET A 5 -9.15 7.21 -16.35
C MET A 5 -9.58 8.61 -15.89
N GLY A 6 -8.98 9.09 -14.82
CA GLY A 6 -9.28 10.40 -14.24
C GLY A 6 -10.51 10.46 -13.33
N ALA A 7 -11.36 9.43 -13.28
CA ALA A 7 -12.60 9.46 -12.50
C ALA A 7 -12.40 9.70 -11.01
N ASN A 8 -11.31 9.17 -10.46
CA ASN A 8 -10.97 9.31 -9.05
C ASN A 8 -10.10 10.55 -8.74
N ASP A 9 -9.62 11.25 -9.77
CA ASP A 9 -8.75 12.42 -9.60
C ASP A 9 -9.55 13.64 -9.12
N VAL A 10 -10.77 13.80 -9.63
CA VAL A 10 -11.63 14.94 -9.31
C VAL A 10 -11.95 14.95 -7.83
N PRO A 11 -11.57 16.00 -7.08
CA PRO A 11 -11.85 16.10 -5.64
C PRO A 11 -13.34 16.01 -5.33
N ALA A 12 -13.70 15.43 -4.18
CA ALA A 12 -15.11 15.22 -3.81
C ALA A 12 -15.92 16.52 -3.72
N VAL A 13 -15.25 17.63 -3.39
CA VAL A 13 -15.87 18.97 -3.25
C VAL A 13 -15.82 19.79 -4.54
N ASP A 14 -15.20 19.28 -5.60
CA ASP A 14 -15.08 19.98 -6.87
C ASP A 14 -16.42 19.96 -7.62
N PRO A 15 -16.90 21.08 -8.18
CA PRO A 15 -18.13 21.13 -8.98
C PRO A 15 -18.14 20.17 -10.17
N ALA A 16 -16.97 19.83 -10.73
CA ALA A 16 -16.84 18.88 -11.82
C ALA A 16 -17.16 17.43 -11.42
N LYS A 17 -17.20 17.11 -10.09
CA LYS A 17 -17.44 15.75 -9.61
C LYS A 17 -18.78 15.17 -10.05
N GLY A 18 -19.83 16.01 -10.11
CA GLY A 18 -21.15 15.58 -10.60
C GLY A 18 -21.12 15.17 -12.07
N ALA A 19 -20.50 15.96 -12.93
CA ALA A 19 -20.36 15.66 -14.36
C ALA A 19 -19.51 14.40 -14.59
N GLU A 20 -18.46 14.21 -13.78
CA GLU A 20 -17.63 13.01 -13.85
C GLU A 20 -18.42 11.74 -13.42
N GLY A 21 -19.26 11.83 -12.41
CA GLY A 21 -20.17 10.76 -12.03
C GLY A 21 -21.13 10.38 -13.14
N GLU A 22 -21.71 11.38 -13.82
CA GLU A 22 -22.60 11.16 -14.98
C GLU A 22 -21.84 10.51 -16.15
N ARG A 23 -20.61 10.95 -16.44
CA ARG A 23 -19.74 10.32 -17.46
C ARG A 23 -19.50 8.84 -17.15
N CYS A 24 -19.17 8.51 -15.91
CA CYS A 24 -18.98 7.12 -15.48
C CYS A 24 -20.26 6.30 -15.60
N GLY A 25 -21.42 6.90 -15.25
CA GLY A 25 -22.72 6.26 -15.40
C GLY A 25 -23.06 5.92 -16.85
N ARG A 26 -22.83 6.85 -17.78
CA ARG A 26 -23.01 6.59 -19.21
C ARG A 26 -22.08 5.48 -19.70
N LEU A 27 -20.82 5.54 -19.32
CA LEU A 27 -19.83 4.57 -19.73
C LEU A 27 -20.19 3.14 -19.29
N ILE A 28 -20.62 2.94 -18.04
CA ILE A 28 -20.99 1.59 -17.60
C ILE A 28 -22.19 1.03 -18.37
N VAL A 29 -23.18 1.87 -18.67
CA VAL A 29 -24.34 1.47 -19.48
C VAL A 29 -23.90 1.06 -20.87
N GLU A 30 -23.02 1.84 -21.53
CA GLU A 30 -22.45 1.49 -22.84
C GLU A 30 -21.71 0.15 -22.81
N ARG A 31 -20.92 -0.13 -21.74
CA ARG A 31 -20.20 -1.41 -21.59
C ARG A 31 -21.17 -2.57 -21.40
N VAL A 32 -22.26 -2.40 -20.67
CA VAL A 32 -23.29 -3.41 -20.51
C VAL A 32 -23.94 -3.74 -21.85
N PHE A 33 -24.34 -2.73 -22.63
CA PHE A 33 -24.92 -2.95 -23.98
C PHE A 33 -23.92 -3.55 -24.97
N ALA A 34 -22.63 -3.29 -24.82
CA ALA A 34 -21.59 -3.92 -25.61
C ALA A 34 -21.31 -5.38 -25.20
N GLY A 35 -21.96 -5.89 -24.14
CA GLY A 35 -21.71 -7.23 -23.61
C GLY A 35 -20.36 -7.37 -22.89
N ASP A 36 -19.73 -6.27 -22.50
CA ASP A 36 -18.45 -6.29 -21.78
C ASP A 36 -18.65 -6.73 -20.34
N THR A 37 -17.72 -7.52 -19.83
CA THR A 37 -17.66 -7.93 -18.43
C THR A 37 -16.39 -7.39 -17.77
N ALA A 38 -16.39 -7.26 -16.43
CA ALA A 38 -15.22 -6.83 -15.69
C ALA A 38 -13.99 -7.74 -15.96
N ARG A 39 -14.19 -9.04 -16.13
CA ARG A 39 -13.14 -10.02 -16.44
C ARG A 39 -12.38 -9.73 -17.74
N LYS A 40 -13.00 -9.02 -18.70
CA LYS A 40 -12.31 -8.58 -19.92
C LYS A 40 -11.14 -7.65 -19.63
N TYR A 41 -11.26 -6.83 -18.59
CA TYR A 41 -10.29 -5.80 -18.23
C TYR A 41 -9.36 -6.24 -17.10
N ILE A 42 -9.77 -7.21 -16.27
CA ILE A 42 -8.95 -7.76 -15.18
C ILE A 42 -8.04 -8.84 -15.75
N THR A 43 -6.85 -8.43 -16.13
CA THR A 43 -5.81 -9.30 -16.70
C THR A 43 -4.54 -9.20 -15.85
N ARG A 44 -3.62 -10.17 -16.00
CA ARG A 44 -2.30 -10.07 -15.36
C ARG A 44 -1.57 -8.77 -15.72
N ALA A 45 -1.69 -8.32 -16.97
CA ALA A 45 -1.09 -7.08 -17.46
C ALA A 45 -1.67 -5.85 -16.75
N SER A 46 -3.02 -5.75 -16.68
CA SER A 46 -3.67 -4.61 -16.02
C SER A 46 -3.42 -4.58 -14.51
N LEU A 47 -3.32 -5.74 -13.85
CA LEU A 47 -2.98 -5.83 -12.42
C LEU A 47 -1.53 -5.40 -12.17
N LYS A 48 -0.57 -5.79 -13.02
CA LYS A 48 0.82 -5.31 -12.95
C LYS A 48 0.91 -3.81 -13.18
N ASN A 49 0.19 -3.28 -14.17
CA ASN A 49 0.11 -1.83 -14.39
C ASN A 49 -0.45 -1.09 -13.17
N ALA A 50 -1.48 -1.65 -12.51
CA ALA A 50 -2.04 -1.08 -11.29
C ALA A 50 -1.03 -1.08 -10.14
N ALA A 51 -0.30 -2.19 -9.93
CA ALA A 51 0.75 -2.27 -8.92
C ALA A 51 1.89 -1.26 -9.16
N ALA A 52 2.31 -1.09 -10.42
CA ALA A 52 3.27 -0.07 -10.81
C ALA A 52 2.76 1.36 -10.54
N ALA A 53 1.49 1.64 -10.83
CA ALA A 53 0.89 2.95 -10.55
C ALA A 53 0.81 3.24 -9.04
N VAL A 54 0.51 2.23 -8.22
CA VAL A 54 0.53 2.34 -6.75
C VAL A 54 1.95 2.65 -6.26
N SER A 55 2.96 1.94 -6.78
CA SER A 55 4.36 2.22 -6.45
C SER A 55 4.76 3.63 -6.82
N ALA A 56 4.51 4.05 -8.06
CA ALA A 56 4.87 5.35 -8.59
C ALA A 56 4.24 6.52 -7.82
N SER A 57 3.02 6.33 -7.32
CA SER A 57 2.29 7.35 -6.57
C SER A 57 2.57 7.37 -5.06
N GLY A 58 3.39 6.45 -4.54
CA GLY A 58 3.55 6.30 -3.09
C GLY A 58 2.26 5.84 -2.40
N GLY A 59 1.45 5.04 -3.11
CA GLY A 59 0.12 4.63 -2.71
C GLY A 59 0.07 3.69 -1.50
N SER A 60 -1.14 3.30 -1.12
CA SER A 60 -1.40 2.48 0.06
C SER A 60 -0.95 1.02 -0.14
N THR A 61 -0.33 0.44 0.89
CA THR A 61 -0.02 -1.00 0.96
C THR A 61 -1.28 -1.88 0.87
N ASN A 62 -2.46 -1.34 1.18
CA ASN A 62 -3.73 -2.03 1.00
C ASN A 62 -4.00 -2.45 -0.45
N ALA A 63 -3.35 -1.81 -1.42
CA ALA A 63 -3.45 -2.20 -2.83
C ALA A 63 -2.95 -3.63 -3.07
N VAL A 64 -1.96 -4.11 -2.33
CA VAL A 64 -1.47 -5.50 -2.43
C VAL A 64 -2.61 -6.47 -2.09
N LEU A 65 -3.30 -6.23 -0.96
CA LEU A 65 -4.46 -7.02 -0.55
C LEU A 65 -5.58 -6.98 -1.60
N HIS A 66 -5.95 -5.78 -2.05
CA HIS A 66 -7.07 -5.60 -2.97
C HIS A 66 -6.79 -6.16 -4.36
N LEU A 67 -5.61 -5.93 -4.93
CA LEU A 67 -5.25 -6.46 -6.25
C LEU A 67 -5.16 -7.98 -6.25
N THR A 68 -4.64 -8.58 -5.16
CA THR A 68 -4.59 -10.03 -5.00
C THR A 68 -6.00 -10.63 -4.88
N ALA A 69 -6.88 -10.01 -4.09
CA ALA A 69 -8.28 -10.45 -3.96
C ALA A 69 -9.04 -10.36 -5.30
N ILE A 70 -8.87 -9.26 -6.05
CA ILE A 70 -9.46 -9.09 -7.38
C ILE A 70 -8.93 -10.15 -8.34
N ALA A 71 -7.64 -10.47 -8.30
CA ALA A 71 -7.02 -11.48 -9.13
C ALA A 71 -7.61 -12.87 -8.87
N ILE A 72 -7.73 -13.26 -7.59
CA ILE A 72 -8.32 -14.54 -7.16
C ILE A 72 -9.75 -14.66 -7.67
N GLU A 73 -10.58 -13.63 -7.44
CA GLU A 73 -11.99 -13.62 -7.88
C GLU A 73 -12.13 -13.68 -9.41
N ALA A 74 -11.21 -13.03 -10.13
CA ALA A 74 -11.18 -13.05 -11.58
C ALA A 74 -10.59 -14.34 -12.19
N GLY A 75 -9.95 -15.19 -11.37
CA GLY A 75 -9.23 -16.37 -11.83
C GLY A 75 -7.92 -16.04 -12.57
N VAL A 76 -7.29 -14.91 -12.22
CA VAL A 76 -6.02 -14.45 -12.81
C VAL A 76 -4.86 -14.86 -11.92
N ALA A 77 -3.84 -15.52 -12.50
CA ALA A 77 -2.61 -15.86 -11.79
C ALA A 77 -1.78 -14.59 -11.51
N PHE A 78 -2.01 -13.96 -10.36
CA PHE A 78 -1.34 -12.77 -9.87
C PHE A 78 -1.35 -12.80 -8.33
N GLY A 79 -0.23 -12.51 -7.71
CA GLY A 79 -0.08 -12.60 -6.25
C GLY A 79 0.84 -11.53 -5.67
N VAL A 80 1.17 -11.73 -4.41
CA VAL A 80 1.96 -10.77 -3.60
C VAL A 80 3.33 -10.50 -4.24
N GLU A 81 4.02 -11.54 -4.76
CA GLU A 81 5.32 -11.37 -5.43
C GLU A 81 5.20 -10.60 -6.77
N ASP A 82 4.09 -10.69 -7.48
CA ASP A 82 3.87 -9.84 -8.65
C ASP A 82 3.76 -8.36 -8.28
N CYS A 83 3.11 -8.07 -7.13
CA CYS A 83 3.06 -6.72 -6.58
C CYS A 83 4.45 -6.25 -6.17
N ASN A 84 5.22 -7.10 -5.48
CA ASN A 84 6.59 -6.78 -5.05
C ASN A 84 7.49 -6.46 -6.26
N THR A 85 7.51 -7.34 -7.27
CA THR A 85 8.30 -7.13 -8.48
C THR A 85 7.93 -5.82 -9.19
N ALA A 86 6.62 -5.55 -9.35
CA ALA A 86 6.17 -4.30 -9.95
C ALA A 86 6.63 -3.08 -9.15
N CYS A 87 6.67 -3.20 -7.81
CA CYS A 87 7.13 -2.13 -6.94
C CYS A 87 8.65 -1.93 -6.99
N GLU A 88 9.44 -3.00 -6.97
CA GLU A 88 10.89 -2.93 -7.09
C GLU A 88 11.32 -2.29 -8.41
N ASP A 89 10.61 -2.60 -9.47
CA ASP A 89 10.87 -2.10 -10.82
C ASP A 89 10.41 -0.65 -11.07
N THR A 90 9.63 -0.07 -10.15
CA THR A 90 8.96 1.21 -10.38
C THR A 90 9.34 2.25 -9.34
N ALA A 91 10.05 3.29 -9.78
CA ALA A 91 10.42 4.44 -8.94
C ALA A 91 9.21 5.24 -8.47
N VAL A 92 9.31 5.87 -7.29
CA VAL A 92 8.30 6.84 -6.81
C VAL A 92 8.52 8.17 -7.53
N ILE A 93 7.49 8.63 -8.24
CA ILE A 93 7.51 9.89 -9.00
C ILE A 93 6.49 10.93 -8.51
N CYS A 94 5.58 10.56 -7.62
CA CYS A 94 4.59 11.48 -7.06
C CYS A 94 4.96 11.88 -5.63
N ASP A 95 5.07 13.20 -5.40
CA ASP A 95 5.40 13.77 -4.09
C ASP A 95 4.13 13.96 -3.24
N LEU A 96 3.42 12.84 -2.99
CA LEU A 96 2.12 12.83 -2.32
C LEU A 96 2.23 12.41 -0.85
N LYS A 97 1.41 13.05 -0.01
CA LYS A 97 1.24 12.63 1.39
C LYS A 97 0.70 11.18 1.47
N PRO A 98 1.09 10.42 2.52
CA PRO A 98 1.79 10.86 3.75
C PRO A 98 3.32 10.92 3.61
N GLY A 99 3.93 10.32 2.61
CA GLY A 99 5.38 10.28 2.41
C GLY A 99 5.97 11.56 1.79
N GLY A 100 5.15 12.34 1.10
CA GLY A 100 5.54 13.56 0.39
C GLY A 100 4.83 14.82 0.89
N ARG A 101 4.88 15.88 0.08
CA ARG A 101 4.42 17.24 0.44
C ARG A 101 2.97 17.53 0.06
N PHE A 102 2.48 16.97 -1.04
CA PHE A 102 1.26 17.39 -1.69
C PHE A 102 0.06 16.48 -1.39
N LEU A 103 -1.15 16.99 -1.59
CA LEU A 103 -2.40 16.25 -1.45
C LEU A 103 -2.87 15.71 -2.81
N ALA A 104 -3.83 14.77 -2.80
CA ALA A 104 -4.44 14.23 -4.02
C ALA A 104 -5.10 15.32 -4.90
N SER A 105 -5.63 16.40 -4.30
CA SER A 105 -6.16 17.55 -5.04
C SER A 105 -5.08 18.30 -5.84
N HIS A 106 -3.84 18.32 -5.35
CA HIS A 106 -2.72 18.88 -6.11
C HIS A 106 -2.32 17.97 -7.28
N LEU A 107 -2.43 16.65 -7.12
CA LEU A 107 -2.23 15.72 -8.23
C LEU A 107 -3.25 15.98 -9.36
N TYR A 108 -4.53 16.11 -9.00
CA TYR A 108 -5.58 16.48 -9.96
C TYR A 108 -5.24 17.77 -10.71
N ALA A 109 -4.87 18.81 -9.99
CA ALA A 109 -4.49 20.10 -10.57
C ALA A 109 -3.21 20.06 -11.43
N SER A 110 -2.38 19.03 -11.29
CA SER A 110 -1.10 18.89 -12.00
C SER A 110 -1.18 18.09 -13.30
N GLY A 111 -2.32 17.42 -13.57
CA GLY A 111 -2.52 16.55 -14.73
C GLY A 111 -3.04 15.16 -14.37
N GLY A 112 -3.23 14.89 -13.07
CA GLY A 112 -3.93 13.71 -12.57
C GLY A 112 -3.25 12.38 -12.87
N THR A 113 -4.03 11.31 -12.80
CA THR A 113 -3.58 9.93 -13.08
C THR A 113 -3.16 9.73 -14.53
N ARG A 114 -3.66 10.56 -15.48
CA ARG A 114 -3.21 10.52 -16.87
C ARG A 114 -1.72 10.86 -16.98
N LEU A 115 -1.28 11.92 -16.30
CA LEU A 115 0.13 12.32 -16.27
C LEU A 115 1.02 11.23 -15.65
N VAL A 116 0.59 10.64 -14.53
CA VAL A 116 1.32 9.52 -13.91
C VAL A 116 1.43 8.34 -14.87
N THR A 117 0.33 7.98 -15.55
CA THR A 117 0.31 6.87 -16.51
C THR A 117 1.21 7.17 -17.72
N GLN A 118 1.24 8.42 -18.20
CA GLN A 118 2.14 8.84 -19.29
C GLN A 118 3.61 8.65 -18.89
N ARG A 119 4.01 9.13 -17.70
CA ARG A 119 5.37 8.93 -17.17
C ARG A 119 5.74 7.45 -17.06
N LEU A 120 4.81 6.61 -16.58
CA LEU A 120 5.03 5.17 -16.49
C LEU A 120 5.14 4.51 -17.87
N ALA A 121 4.37 4.96 -18.87
CA ALA A 121 4.49 4.49 -20.24
C ALA A 121 5.86 4.86 -20.84
N GLU A 122 6.32 6.09 -20.61
CA GLU A 122 7.66 6.58 -21.03
C GLU A 122 8.80 5.75 -20.40
N SER A 123 8.62 5.29 -19.15
CA SER A 123 9.61 4.44 -18.47
C SER A 123 9.66 3.00 -18.99
N GLY A 124 8.68 2.54 -19.77
CA GLY A 124 8.52 1.16 -20.17
C GLY A 124 8.13 0.19 -19.04
N LYS A 125 7.73 0.70 -17.87
CA LYS A 125 7.39 -0.12 -16.71
C LYS A 125 5.94 -0.63 -16.71
N ILE A 126 5.11 -0.10 -17.60
CA ILE A 126 3.74 -0.56 -17.83
C ILE A 126 3.56 -0.96 -19.29
N VAL A 127 2.58 -1.80 -19.54
CA VAL A 127 2.25 -2.25 -20.90
C VAL A 127 0.91 -1.69 -21.34
N ASN A 128 0.77 -1.48 -22.66
CA ASN A 128 -0.50 -1.05 -23.22
C ASN A 128 -1.55 -2.16 -23.05
N ALA A 129 -2.70 -1.79 -22.53
CA ALA A 129 -3.79 -2.71 -22.24
C ALA A 129 -5.13 -2.03 -22.54
N PRO A 130 -6.20 -2.78 -22.85
CA PRO A 130 -7.54 -2.21 -22.96
C PRO A 130 -8.01 -1.64 -21.63
N THR A 131 -8.77 -0.55 -21.68
CA THR A 131 -9.38 0.07 -20.51
C THR A 131 -10.89 -0.01 -20.56
N VAL A 132 -11.54 0.21 -19.42
CA VAL A 132 -13.01 0.23 -19.33
C VAL A 132 -13.66 1.34 -20.16
N SER A 133 -12.90 2.34 -20.63
CA SER A 133 -13.40 3.36 -21.57
C SER A 133 -13.57 2.83 -22.99
N GLY A 134 -13.06 1.63 -23.29
CA GLY A 134 -12.99 1.07 -24.64
C GLY A 134 -11.77 1.52 -25.44
N ARG A 135 -10.90 2.35 -24.85
CA ARG A 135 -9.63 2.82 -25.42
C ARG A 135 -8.46 2.03 -24.84
N SER A 136 -7.30 2.14 -25.42
CA SER A 136 -6.09 1.58 -24.82
C SER A 136 -5.55 2.50 -23.71
N LEU A 137 -4.82 1.91 -22.76
CA LEU A 137 -4.20 2.65 -21.64
C LEU A 137 -3.28 3.77 -22.14
N PHE A 138 -2.49 3.52 -23.17
CA PHE A 138 -1.58 4.52 -23.73
C PHE A 138 -2.31 5.62 -24.49
N ALA A 139 -3.44 5.31 -25.13
CA ALA A 139 -4.28 6.32 -25.76
C ALA A 139 -4.96 7.23 -24.72
N GLU A 140 -5.30 6.70 -23.54
CA GLU A 140 -5.78 7.51 -22.42
C GLU A 140 -4.64 8.38 -21.84
N ALA A 141 -3.45 7.82 -21.69
CA ALA A 141 -2.28 8.54 -21.16
C ALA A 141 -1.79 9.66 -22.09
N ALA A 142 -1.94 9.49 -23.41
CA ALA A 142 -1.54 10.50 -24.40
C ALA A 142 -2.36 11.80 -24.31
N GLU A 143 -3.51 11.78 -23.62
CA GLU A 143 -4.31 12.96 -23.33
C GLU A 143 -3.94 13.66 -22.02
N ALA A 144 -2.78 13.32 -21.45
CA ALA A 144 -2.31 14.01 -20.25
C ALA A 144 -1.99 15.47 -20.55
N GLU A 145 -2.58 16.36 -19.77
CA GLU A 145 -2.31 17.80 -19.80
C GLU A 145 -1.53 18.19 -18.54
N GLU A 146 -0.22 18.33 -18.69
CA GLU A 146 0.64 18.73 -17.58
C GLU A 146 0.54 20.23 -17.32
N THR A 147 0.21 20.60 -16.08
CA THR A 147 0.17 22.02 -15.69
C THR A 147 1.59 22.59 -15.63
N PRO A 148 1.89 23.68 -16.36
CA PRO A 148 3.23 24.28 -16.36
C PRO A 148 3.69 24.66 -14.95
N GLY A 149 4.93 24.25 -14.58
CA GLY A 149 5.53 24.56 -13.29
C GLY A 149 5.03 23.71 -12.12
N GLN A 150 4.22 22.67 -12.33
CA GLN A 150 3.81 21.74 -11.29
C GLN A 150 5.05 21.03 -10.69
N GLN A 151 4.95 20.63 -9.42
CA GLN A 151 6.01 19.95 -8.67
C GLN A 151 5.53 18.64 -8.01
N VAL A 152 4.33 18.19 -8.34
CA VAL A 152 3.69 17.04 -7.70
C VAL A 152 4.15 15.72 -8.35
N VAL A 153 4.24 15.72 -9.69
CA VAL A 153 4.68 14.56 -10.48
C VAL A 153 6.01 14.91 -11.12
N THR A 154 7.06 14.18 -10.72
CA THR A 154 8.41 14.36 -11.27
C THR A 154 8.58 13.60 -12.58
N THR A 155 9.69 13.84 -13.27
CA THR A 155 10.06 13.05 -14.45
C THR A 155 10.67 11.70 -14.03
N ILE A 156 10.65 10.74 -14.95
CA ILE A 156 11.31 9.44 -14.75
C ILE A 156 12.82 9.58 -14.56
N ALA A 157 13.43 10.58 -15.18
CA ALA A 157 14.87 10.86 -15.05
C ALA A 157 15.26 11.40 -13.66
N ALA A 158 14.32 12.01 -12.94
CA ALA A 158 14.57 12.61 -11.62
C ALA A 158 13.46 12.19 -10.62
N PRO A 159 13.34 10.90 -10.30
CA PRO A 159 12.30 10.42 -9.39
C PRO A 159 12.58 10.87 -7.96
N ILE A 160 11.54 10.85 -7.14
CA ILE A 160 11.63 11.14 -5.70
C ILE A 160 12.41 10.04 -4.98
N SER A 161 12.18 8.78 -5.38
CA SER A 161 12.92 7.61 -4.90
C SER A 161 13.07 6.60 -6.03
N GLN A 162 14.27 6.06 -6.19
CA GLN A 162 14.52 4.92 -7.10
C GLN A 162 13.91 3.62 -6.57
N ARG A 163 13.72 3.53 -5.25
CA ARG A 163 13.04 2.43 -4.60
C ARG A 163 11.54 2.68 -4.62
N GLY A 164 10.77 1.64 -4.88
CA GLY A 164 9.31 1.68 -4.84
C GLY A 164 8.73 2.02 -3.46
N SER A 165 7.42 2.17 -3.39
CA SER A 165 6.74 2.68 -2.19
C SER A 165 6.52 1.64 -1.08
N PHE A 166 6.66 0.36 -1.40
CA PHE A 166 6.56 -0.76 -0.44
C PHE A 166 7.47 -1.92 -0.83
N ALA A 167 7.67 -2.86 0.09
CA ALA A 167 8.36 -4.13 -0.16
C ALA A 167 7.61 -5.27 0.52
N VAL A 168 7.66 -6.45 -0.06
CA VAL A 168 7.22 -7.69 0.61
C VAL A 168 8.43 -8.29 1.31
N ILE A 169 8.29 -8.54 2.61
CA ILE A 169 9.33 -9.09 3.47
C ILE A 169 8.89 -10.42 4.07
N TYR A 170 9.84 -11.31 4.35
CA TYR A 170 9.60 -12.64 4.88
C TYR A 170 10.47 -12.89 6.12
N GLY A 171 10.15 -13.91 6.90
CA GLY A 171 10.99 -14.31 8.03
C GLY A 171 10.25 -15.10 9.08
N ASP A 172 10.87 -15.24 10.25
CA ASP A 172 10.33 -16.05 11.35
C ASP A 172 8.95 -15.57 11.80
N ILE A 173 8.70 -14.27 11.71
CA ILE A 173 7.43 -13.62 12.08
C ILE A 173 6.39 -13.76 10.96
N ALA A 174 6.82 -13.69 9.71
CA ALA A 174 5.98 -13.65 8.51
C ALA A 174 6.45 -14.66 7.46
N PRO A 175 6.30 -15.97 7.66
CA PRO A 175 6.76 -16.99 6.71
C PRO A 175 6.03 -16.90 5.35
N ASP A 176 4.77 -16.46 5.34
CA ASP A 176 3.99 -16.26 4.11
C ASP A 176 4.03 -14.79 3.62
N GLY A 177 4.82 -13.94 4.29
CA GLY A 177 5.08 -12.55 3.93
C GLY A 177 4.37 -11.51 4.79
N ALA A 178 4.89 -10.30 4.70
CA ALA A 178 4.30 -9.06 5.22
C ALA A 178 4.58 -7.92 4.24
N VAL A 179 3.78 -6.88 4.26
CA VAL A 179 3.94 -5.71 3.37
C VAL A 179 4.47 -4.53 4.19
N LEU A 180 5.72 -4.15 3.91
CA LEU A 180 6.41 -3.04 4.54
C LEU A 180 6.26 -1.77 3.72
N LYS A 181 5.83 -0.68 4.35
CA LYS A 181 5.74 0.65 3.72
C LYS A 181 7.13 1.30 3.68
N LEU A 182 7.54 1.76 2.51
CA LEU A 182 8.83 2.43 2.29
C LEU A 182 8.69 3.94 2.01
N SER A 183 7.52 4.38 1.54
CA SER A 183 7.30 5.79 1.19
C SER A 183 7.47 6.71 2.40
N GLY A 184 8.35 7.70 2.25
CA GLY A 184 8.67 8.66 3.32
C GLY A 184 9.73 8.18 4.31
N HIS A 185 10.31 6.99 4.13
CA HIS A 185 11.34 6.44 5.01
C HIS A 185 12.68 6.22 4.28
N LYS A 186 13.77 6.50 5.00
CA LYS A 186 15.14 6.24 4.54
C LYS A 186 15.83 5.14 5.36
N VAL A 187 15.08 4.52 6.28
CA VAL A 187 15.59 3.46 7.15
C VAL A 187 15.62 2.15 6.37
N ASP A 188 16.80 1.52 6.31
CA ASP A 188 16.98 0.22 5.66
C ASP A 188 16.91 -0.94 6.66
N ARG A 189 17.13 -0.68 7.94
CA ARG A 189 17.06 -1.68 9.01
C ARG A 189 16.56 -1.03 10.29
N PHE A 190 15.64 -1.72 10.95
CA PHE A 190 15.16 -1.37 12.30
C PHE A 190 15.32 -2.56 13.23
N GLU A 191 15.72 -2.33 14.47
CA GLU A 191 15.87 -3.38 15.47
C GLU A 191 15.49 -2.82 16.83
N GLY A 192 14.56 -3.50 17.53
CA GLY A 192 14.10 -3.04 18.84
C GLY A 192 13.36 -4.12 19.63
N PRO A 193 13.09 -3.84 20.92
CA PRO A 193 12.27 -4.71 21.76
C PRO A 193 10.79 -4.61 21.34
N ALA A 194 10.09 -5.73 21.41
CA ALA A 194 8.65 -5.80 21.13
C ALA A 194 7.83 -5.25 22.30
N CYS A 195 6.83 -4.42 21.97
CA CYS A 195 5.70 -4.08 22.83
C CYS A 195 4.45 -4.70 22.21
N VAL A 196 3.86 -5.72 22.85
CA VAL A 196 2.84 -6.59 22.23
C VAL A 196 1.43 -6.21 22.70
N PHE A 197 0.53 -6.02 21.76
CA PHE A 197 -0.87 -5.67 22.00
C PHE A 197 -1.81 -6.60 21.23
N VAL A 198 -3.02 -6.78 21.74
CA VAL A 198 -4.05 -7.63 21.13
C VAL A 198 -5.14 -6.84 20.39
N SER A 199 -5.02 -5.51 20.40
CA SER A 199 -5.90 -4.59 19.68
C SER A 199 -5.21 -3.26 19.38
N GLU A 200 -5.74 -2.49 18.42
CA GLU A 200 -5.28 -1.12 18.16
C GLU A 200 -5.55 -0.21 19.37
N GLU A 201 -6.67 -0.41 20.08
CA GLU A 201 -7.07 0.38 21.22
C GLU A 201 -6.06 0.27 22.37
N ASP A 202 -5.61 -0.95 22.68
CA ASP A 202 -4.61 -1.19 23.73
C ASP A 202 -3.27 -0.53 23.36
N ALA A 203 -2.84 -0.67 22.10
CA ALA A 203 -1.63 -0.03 21.61
C ALA A 203 -1.76 1.51 21.64
N PHE A 204 -2.90 2.06 21.24
CA PHE A 204 -3.17 3.50 21.30
C PHE A 204 -3.10 4.00 22.75
N GLN A 205 -3.74 3.31 23.68
CA GLN A 205 -3.72 3.68 25.09
C GLN A 205 -2.29 3.64 25.67
N ALA A 206 -1.52 2.60 25.35
CA ALA A 206 -0.13 2.48 25.77
C ALA A 206 0.75 3.64 25.26
N VAL A 207 0.53 4.08 24.02
CA VAL A 207 1.20 5.28 23.49
C VAL A 207 0.78 6.52 24.27
N GLN A 208 -0.53 6.69 24.60
CA GLN A 208 -1.00 7.83 25.39
C GLN A 208 -0.40 7.85 26.78
N ASP A 209 -0.26 6.70 27.42
CA ASP A 209 0.28 6.56 28.77
C ASP A 209 1.83 6.67 28.84
N GLY A 210 2.49 6.73 27.66
CA GLY A 210 3.95 6.82 27.58
C GLY A 210 4.65 5.49 27.86
N ALA A 211 3.95 4.37 27.69
CA ALA A 211 4.51 3.02 27.85
C ALA A 211 5.29 2.54 26.61
N VAL A 212 5.22 3.28 25.51
CA VAL A 212 5.97 3.05 24.28
C VAL A 212 6.90 4.22 24.02
N GLY A 213 8.16 3.95 23.68
CA GLY A 213 9.21 4.95 23.45
C GLY A 213 9.93 4.78 22.12
N GLU A 214 10.92 5.65 21.90
CA GLU A 214 11.82 5.55 20.75
C GLU A 214 12.61 4.24 20.78
N GLY A 215 12.78 3.58 19.66
CA GLY A 215 13.47 2.30 19.51
C GLY A 215 12.59 1.07 19.72
N ASP A 216 11.33 1.20 20.09
CA ASP A 216 10.43 0.08 20.31
C ASP A 216 9.84 -0.45 18.98
N VAL A 217 9.45 -1.73 19.00
CA VAL A 217 8.65 -2.37 17.94
C VAL A 217 7.26 -2.68 18.50
N ILE A 218 6.27 -1.93 18.10
CA ILE A 218 4.86 -2.17 18.44
C ILE A 218 4.36 -3.36 17.62
N VAL A 219 3.87 -4.40 18.29
CA VAL A 219 3.27 -5.59 17.65
C VAL A 219 1.79 -5.64 17.99
N ILE A 220 0.93 -5.40 16.99
CA ILE A 220 -0.52 -5.47 17.14
C ILE A 220 -1.01 -6.73 16.43
N ARG A 221 -1.60 -7.65 17.14
CA ARG A 221 -2.04 -8.96 16.63
C ARG A 221 -3.52 -9.19 16.88
N TYR A 222 -4.09 -10.19 16.16
CA TYR A 222 -5.53 -10.49 16.12
C TYR A 222 -6.38 -9.43 15.43
N GLU A 223 -5.77 -8.63 14.55
CA GLU A 223 -6.45 -7.64 13.71
C GLU A 223 -6.52 -8.10 12.22
N GLY A 224 -6.10 -9.35 11.95
CA GLY A 224 -6.20 -9.99 10.64
C GLY A 224 -7.63 -10.40 10.26
N PRO A 225 -7.81 -11.06 9.11
CA PRO A 225 -9.16 -11.40 8.58
C PRO A 225 -10.01 -12.26 9.51
N ARG A 226 -9.40 -13.13 10.31
CA ARG A 226 -10.10 -14.00 11.29
C ARG A 226 -10.14 -13.36 12.67
N GLY A 227 -9.03 -12.77 13.12
CA GLY A 227 -8.91 -12.17 14.45
C GLY A 227 -9.72 -10.89 14.57
N GLY A 228 -9.65 -10.03 13.54
CA GLY A 228 -10.38 -8.76 13.43
C GLY A 228 -11.32 -8.77 12.22
N PRO A 229 -12.54 -9.34 12.31
CA PRO A 229 -13.45 -9.43 11.18
C PRO A 229 -13.71 -8.09 10.53
N GLY A 230 -13.55 -8.03 9.20
CA GLY A 230 -13.59 -6.80 8.42
C GLY A 230 -12.24 -6.14 8.26
N MET A 231 -11.21 -6.56 9.03
CA MET A 231 -9.80 -6.11 8.90
C MET A 231 -9.72 -4.59 8.76
N ARG A 232 -10.16 -3.88 9.80
CA ARG A 232 -10.23 -2.40 9.81
C ARG A 232 -8.87 -1.77 9.52
N GLU A 233 -8.88 -0.58 8.96
CA GLU A 233 -7.67 0.21 8.76
C GLU A 233 -7.25 0.90 10.04
N MET A 234 -6.10 0.50 10.60
CA MET A 234 -5.54 1.13 11.78
C MET A 234 -4.85 2.45 11.42
N LEU A 235 -5.20 3.52 12.12
CA LEU A 235 -4.62 4.84 11.96
C LEU A 235 -4.31 5.52 13.29
N GLN A 236 -5.04 5.18 14.35
CA GLN A 236 -4.99 5.91 15.63
C GLN A 236 -3.63 5.82 16.28
N VAL A 237 -3.00 4.64 16.32
CA VAL A 237 -1.67 4.43 16.90
C VAL A 237 -0.62 5.30 16.18
N THR A 238 -0.60 5.28 14.85
CA THR A 238 0.38 6.08 14.08
C THR A 238 0.15 7.59 14.22
N ALA A 239 -1.10 8.02 14.35
CA ALA A 239 -1.45 9.40 14.61
C ALA A 239 -1.04 9.83 16.03
N ALA A 240 -1.23 8.96 17.03
CA ALA A 240 -0.83 9.21 18.41
C ALA A 240 0.69 9.34 18.56
N LEU A 241 1.47 8.41 17.96
CA LEU A 241 2.93 8.47 17.93
C LEU A 241 3.43 9.80 17.37
N LYS A 242 2.90 10.19 16.21
CA LYS A 242 3.24 11.47 15.59
C LYS A 242 2.84 12.66 16.45
N GLY A 243 1.66 12.62 17.08
CA GLY A 243 1.18 13.68 17.98
C GLY A 243 2.06 13.86 19.22
N ARG A 244 2.68 12.79 19.68
CA ARG A 244 3.62 12.79 20.81
C ARG A 244 5.09 13.06 20.41
N GLY A 245 5.37 13.19 19.12
CA GLY A 245 6.73 13.41 18.62
C GLY A 245 7.62 12.16 18.67
N ILE A 246 7.04 10.96 18.73
CA ILE A 246 7.76 9.68 18.69
C ILE A 246 7.91 9.28 17.21
N HIS A 247 9.13 9.17 16.73
CA HIS A 247 9.43 8.98 15.32
C HIS A 247 10.24 7.72 15.01
N ASP A 248 11.09 7.29 15.92
CA ASP A 248 11.95 6.11 15.78
C ASP A 248 11.28 4.89 16.43
N VAL A 249 10.19 4.44 15.80
CA VAL A 249 9.37 3.29 16.21
C VAL A 249 8.97 2.50 14.96
N ALA A 250 9.03 1.17 15.05
CA ALA A 250 8.43 0.29 14.05
C ALA A 250 7.10 -0.26 14.54
N LEU A 251 6.17 -0.53 13.60
CA LEU A 251 4.90 -1.18 13.89
C LEU A 251 4.73 -2.42 13.01
N ILE A 252 4.25 -3.50 13.61
CA ILE A 252 3.99 -4.78 12.94
C ILE A 252 2.56 -5.21 13.26
N THR A 253 1.81 -5.69 12.27
CA THR A 253 0.46 -6.22 12.49
C THR A 253 0.07 -7.29 11.49
N ASP A 254 -0.74 -8.24 11.91
CA ASP A 254 -1.45 -9.17 11.02
C ASP A 254 -2.71 -8.53 10.39
N GLY A 255 -3.11 -7.36 10.88
CA GLY A 255 -4.10 -6.49 10.27
C GLY A 255 -3.52 -5.59 9.18
N ARG A 256 -4.09 -4.41 9.00
CA ARG A 256 -3.66 -3.43 8.00
C ARG A 256 -3.62 -2.01 8.56
N PHE A 257 -2.72 -1.22 8.02
CA PHE A 257 -2.66 0.21 8.31
C PHE A 257 -3.40 1.02 7.24
N SER A 258 -3.99 2.14 7.64
CA SER A 258 -4.53 3.12 6.70
C SER A 258 -3.43 3.63 5.75
N GLY A 259 -3.79 3.93 4.50
CA GLY A 259 -2.89 4.56 3.54
C GLY A 259 -2.30 5.88 4.05
N ALA A 260 -2.99 6.56 4.98
CA ALA A 260 -2.51 7.79 5.63
C ALA A 260 -1.54 7.55 6.80
N SER A 261 -1.31 6.30 7.22
CA SER A 261 -0.39 5.98 8.31
C SER A 261 1.03 6.43 7.99
N TYR A 262 1.68 7.02 8.99
CA TYR A 262 3.05 7.47 8.95
C TYR A 262 3.90 6.57 9.85
N GLY A 263 5.15 6.28 9.46
CA GLY A 263 6.06 5.47 10.26
C GLY A 263 6.57 4.23 9.51
N PHE A 264 7.51 3.53 10.12
CA PHE A 264 8.08 2.28 9.60
C PHE A 264 7.12 1.13 9.95
N VAL A 265 6.17 0.85 9.04
CA VAL A 265 5.03 -0.02 9.31
C VAL A 265 5.00 -1.24 8.39
N ALA A 266 4.87 -2.44 8.97
CA ALA A 266 4.69 -3.71 8.30
C ALA A 266 3.30 -4.29 8.64
N GLY A 267 2.42 -4.31 7.67
CA GLY A 267 1.08 -4.90 7.78
C GLY A 267 0.95 -6.22 7.04
N HIS A 268 -0.24 -6.81 7.13
CA HIS A 268 -0.59 -8.06 6.44
C HIS A 268 0.37 -9.21 6.79
N VAL A 269 0.90 -9.25 8.03
CA VAL A 269 1.76 -10.34 8.49
C VAL A 269 1.02 -11.66 8.37
N SER A 270 1.58 -12.58 7.63
CA SER A 270 0.94 -13.85 7.31
C SER A 270 1.84 -15.04 7.66
N PRO A 271 1.26 -16.10 8.24
CA PRO A 271 -0.14 -16.25 8.69
C PRO A 271 -0.50 -15.37 9.89
N GLU A 272 -1.77 -14.94 9.97
CA GLU A 272 -2.27 -14.13 11.09
C GLU A 272 -2.26 -14.88 12.43
N ALA A 273 -2.27 -14.17 13.55
CA ALA A 273 -2.28 -14.75 14.90
C ALA A 273 -3.46 -15.69 15.16
N ALA A 274 -4.67 -15.31 14.74
CA ALA A 274 -5.88 -16.11 14.89
C ALA A 274 -5.88 -17.40 14.04
N ALA A 275 -5.01 -17.47 13.03
CA ALA A 275 -4.76 -18.70 12.26
C ALA A 275 -3.57 -19.50 12.80
N GLY A 276 -3.01 -19.15 13.96
CA GLY A 276 -1.85 -19.79 14.57
C GLY A 276 -0.53 -19.34 13.95
N GLY A 277 -0.48 -18.18 13.30
CA GLY A 277 0.74 -17.60 12.77
C GLY A 277 1.78 -17.29 13.84
N PRO A 278 3.08 -17.21 13.46
CA PRO A 278 4.17 -16.96 14.41
C PRO A 278 4.05 -15.66 15.21
N ILE A 279 3.40 -14.64 14.65
CA ILE A 279 3.15 -13.37 15.33
C ILE A 279 2.41 -13.55 16.66
N ALA A 280 1.58 -14.60 16.80
CA ALA A 280 0.88 -14.95 18.03
C ALA A 280 1.84 -15.33 19.18
N LEU A 281 3.05 -15.76 18.87
CA LEU A 281 4.04 -16.29 19.82
C LEU A 281 5.03 -15.23 20.31
N ILE A 282 4.99 -14.02 19.76
CA ILE A 282 5.85 -12.90 20.18
C ILE A 282 5.44 -12.45 21.58
N ARG A 283 6.44 -12.12 22.42
CA ARG A 283 6.25 -11.64 23.80
C ARG A 283 6.92 -10.28 23.97
N ASP A 284 6.44 -9.53 24.96
CA ASP A 284 7.08 -8.25 25.32
C ASP A 284 8.57 -8.45 25.59
N GLY A 285 9.36 -7.52 25.07
CA GLY A 285 10.82 -7.52 25.18
C GLY A 285 11.54 -8.40 24.17
N ASP A 286 10.85 -9.21 23.36
CA ASP A 286 11.50 -9.96 22.28
C ASP A 286 12.18 -9.02 21.30
N ARG A 287 13.41 -9.33 20.92
CA ARG A 287 14.14 -8.50 19.98
C ARG A 287 13.73 -8.82 18.54
N ILE A 288 13.16 -7.82 17.87
CA ILE A 288 12.70 -7.94 16.48
C ILE A 288 13.62 -7.16 15.56
N THR A 289 13.94 -7.74 14.41
CA THR A 289 14.72 -7.11 13.35
C THR A 289 13.89 -7.06 12.07
N ILE A 290 13.81 -5.88 11.46
CA ILE A 290 13.25 -5.65 10.13
C ILE A 290 14.37 -5.15 9.23
N ASP A 291 14.70 -5.88 8.17
CA ASP A 291 15.74 -5.55 7.20
C ASP A 291 15.13 -5.45 5.80
N VAL A 292 15.08 -4.23 5.28
CA VAL A 292 14.49 -3.93 3.98
C VAL A 292 15.30 -4.52 2.84
N THR A 293 16.64 -4.43 2.94
CA THR A 293 17.54 -4.88 1.88
C THR A 293 17.56 -6.40 1.78
N ALA A 294 17.59 -7.09 2.93
CA ALA A 294 17.49 -8.54 2.99
C ALA A 294 16.05 -9.06 2.80
N ARG A 295 15.06 -8.17 2.79
CA ARG A 295 13.62 -8.50 2.78
C ARG A 295 13.24 -9.43 3.93
N ARG A 296 13.71 -9.11 5.15
CA ARG A 296 13.55 -9.98 6.31
C ARG A 296 12.81 -9.29 7.46
N ILE A 297 12.04 -10.10 8.20
CA ILE A 297 11.42 -9.74 9.48
C ILE A 297 11.53 -10.94 10.43
N ASP A 298 12.40 -10.80 11.41
CA ASP A 298 12.80 -11.91 12.29
C ASP A 298 12.71 -11.52 13.77
N VAL A 299 12.64 -12.53 14.64
CA VAL A 299 12.65 -12.36 16.08
C VAL A 299 13.73 -13.24 16.72
N ALA A 300 14.46 -12.68 17.68
CA ALA A 300 15.48 -13.40 18.44
C ALA A 300 14.82 -14.23 19.57
N ALA A 301 13.97 -15.20 19.19
CA ALA A 301 13.27 -16.09 20.11
C ALA A 301 13.04 -17.46 19.46
N ASP A 302 13.03 -18.53 20.27
CA ASP A 302 12.69 -19.86 19.78
C ASP A 302 11.16 -20.01 19.68
N LEU A 303 10.61 -19.64 18.52
CA LEU A 303 9.19 -19.73 18.25
C LEU A 303 8.70 -21.19 18.16
N ALA A 304 9.59 -22.14 17.79
CA ALA A 304 9.23 -23.56 17.73
C ALA A 304 8.98 -24.12 19.14
N ALA A 305 9.87 -23.81 20.09
CA ALA A 305 9.69 -24.18 21.50
C ALA A 305 8.44 -23.54 22.10
N ARG A 306 8.16 -22.25 21.78
CA ARG A 306 6.95 -21.57 22.24
C ARG A 306 5.66 -22.20 21.66
N ARG A 307 5.69 -22.61 20.41
CA ARG A 307 4.54 -23.29 19.76
C ARG A 307 4.22 -24.63 20.40
N ALA A 308 5.24 -25.37 20.84
CA ALA A 308 5.04 -26.67 21.52
C ALA A 308 4.42 -26.54 22.91
N SER A 309 4.50 -25.33 23.51
CA SER A 309 3.98 -25.02 24.85
C SER A 309 2.66 -24.22 24.84
N HIS A 310 2.13 -23.92 23.65
CA HIS A 310 0.93 -23.12 23.44
C HIS A 310 -0.25 -24.01 23.07
#